data_9ea1f4f9606101fc28580439cea45858
#
_entry.id   9ea1f4f9606101fc28580439cea45858
#
_cell.length_a   1.000
_cell.length_b   1.000
_cell.length_c   1.000
_cell.angle_alpha   90.00
_cell.angle_beta   90.00
_cell.angle_gamma   90.00
#
_symmetry.space_group_name_H-M   'P 1'
#
loop_
_entity.id
_entity.type
_entity.pdbx_description
1 polymer ?
#
loop_
_entity_poly.entity_id
_entity_poly.type
_entity_poly.pdbx_seq_one_letter_code
_entity_poly.pdbx_strand_id
1 'polypeptide(L)'
;TGRGAGSHELMTFSGTQPSQTKAMWDEVIREIPRMWEQKDYSFEGNGWSVPGPHNILPKPYGKGHPPIWVACGNPETFAKAGSLGIGAIAFNFEPIHNLKGRLEAYKEAADSPTEIIGQFQNNNVMMTNGVICLEDRERAREIAKAQGRGYLVTMVNLYHDTMPKSPDGITWPHAPASTLIEWTDEMLDQIIEAGYMLCGNPEEVSEQL
;
A
#
# COMPACT_ATOMS: atom_id res chain seq x y z
N THR A 1 -7.92 3.14 -1.01
CA THR A 1 -7.60 3.54 -2.39
C THR A 1 -6.12 3.38 -2.68
N GLY A 2 -5.72 3.43 -3.93
CA GLY A 2 -4.35 3.39 -4.38
C GLY A 2 -4.24 3.86 -5.83
N ARG A 3 -3.01 4.17 -6.26
CA ARG A 3 -2.77 4.64 -7.63
C ARG A 3 -2.83 3.52 -8.69
N GLY A 4 -2.79 2.26 -8.26
CA GLY A 4 -2.64 1.12 -9.16
C GLY A 4 -1.29 1.06 -9.89
N ALA A 5 -0.33 1.89 -9.45
CA ALA A 5 0.99 2.00 -10.06
C ALA A 5 1.81 0.71 -9.82
N GLY A 6 2.03 -0.12 -10.73
CA GLY A 6 2.71 -1.41 -10.61
C GLY A 6 1.91 -2.54 -11.23
N SER A 7 0.72 -2.23 -11.71
CA SER A 7 -0.12 -3.21 -12.32
C SER A 7 0.08 -3.24 -13.84
N HIS A 8 0.23 -4.42 -14.36
CA HIS A 8 0.20 -4.70 -15.79
C HIS A 8 -1.05 -4.13 -16.46
N GLU A 9 -2.17 -4.20 -15.73
CA GLU A 9 -3.47 -3.74 -16.19
C GLU A 9 -3.44 -2.25 -16.50
N LEU A 10 -2.74 -1.46 -15.67
CA LEU A 10 -2.71 -0.01 -15.85
C LEU A 10 -2.13 0.40 -17.21
N MET A 11 -1.00 -0.16 -17.59
CA MET A 11 -0.34 0.16 -18.86
C MET A 11 -0.91 -0.64 -20.03
N THR A 12 -1.23 -1.92 -19.81
CA THR A 12 -1.62 -2.83 -20.90
C THR A 12 -3.08 -2.63 -21.32
N PHE A 13 -3.99 -2.46 -20.35
CA PHE A 13 -5.43 -2.37 -20.65
C PHE A 13 -5.95 -0.95 -20.74
N SER A 14 -5.41 -0.02 -19.96
CA SER A 14 -5.88 1.38 -19.98
C SER A 14 -4.98 2.34 -20.76
N GLY A 15 -3.76 1.94 -21.06
CA GLY A 15 -2.75 2.82 -21.68
C GLY A 15 -2.23 3.92 -20.75
N THR A 16 -2.60 3.90 -19.47
CA THR A 16 -2.21 4.92 -18.50
C THR A 16 -0.73 4.76 -18.14
N GLN A 17 0.02 5.86 -18.25
CA GLN A 17 1.43 5.86 -17.88
C GLN A 17 1.61 6.04 -16.37
N PRO A 18 2.63 5.43 -15.74
CA PRO A 18 2.91 5.57 -14.31
C PRO A 18 3.07 7.02 -13.85
N SER A 19 3.61 7.90 -14.69
CA SER A 19 3.76 9.34 -14.41
C SER A 19 2.43 10.08 -14.22
N GLN A 20 1.37 9.61 -14.86
CA GLN A 20 0.03 10.21 -14.78
C GLN A 20 -0.73 9.83 -13.52
N THR A 21 -0.37 8.71 -12.88
CA THR A 21 -1.18 8.09 -11.81
C THR A 21 -1.32 8.95 -10.56
N LYS A 22 -0.32 9.79 -10.24
CA LYS A 22 -0.40 10.69 -9.07
C LYS A 22 -1.48 11.75 -9.26
N ALA A 23 -1.46 12.42 -10.41
CA ALA A 23 -2.42 13.47 -10.72
C ALA A 23 -3.85 12.93 -10.84
N MET A 24 -4.00 11.76 -11.50
CA MET A 24 -5.31 11.09 -11.61
C MET A 24 -5.84 10.69 -10.23
N TRP A 25 -4.99 10.14 -9.37
CA TRP A 25 -5.39 9.78 -8.01
C TRP A 25 -5.82 11.02 -7.20
N ASP A 26 -5.08 12.11 -7.31
CA ASP A 26 -5.41 13.37 -6.62
C ASP A 26 -6.78 13.94 -7.03
N GLU A 27 -7.16 13.76 -8.27
CA GLU A 27 -8.48 14.15 -8.76
C GLU A 27 -9.55 13.17 -8.27
N VAL A 28 -9.36 11.87 -8.47
CA VAL A 28 -10.32 10.82 -8.14
C VAL A 28 -10.64 10.76 -6.65
N ILE A 29 -9.66 10.92 -5.78
CA ILE A 29 -9.87 10.77 -4.33
C ILE A 29 -10.90 11.78 -3.79
N ARG A 30 -10.99 12.96 -4.37
CA ARG A 30 -11.96 13.98 -4.00
C ARG A 30 -13.37 13.68 -4.51
N GLU A 31 -13.46 12.91 -5.57
CA GLU A 31 -14.72 12.54 -6.19
C GLU A 31 -15.39 11.33 -5.52
N ILE A 32 -14.63 10.45 -4.87
CA ILE A 32 -15.18 9.25 -4.22
C ILE A 32 -16.29 9.57 -3.21
N PRO A 33 -16.14 10.50 -2.25
CA PRO A 33 -17.24 10.87 -1.35
C PRO A 33 -18.46 11.41 -2.08
N ARG A 34 -18.24 12.23 -3.11
CA ARG A 34 -19.32 12.78 -3.93
C ARG A 34 -20.11 11.71 -4.67
N MET A 35 -19.41 10.69 -5.19
CA MET A 35 -20.07 9.53 -5.82
C MET A 35 -20.99 8.78 -4.84
N TRP A 36 -20.57 8.66 -3.59
CA TRP A 36 -21.36 7.99 -2.56
C TRP A 36 -22.57 8.79 -2.11
N GLU A 37 -22.47 10.11 -2.06
CA GLU A 37 -23.49 11.01 -1.51
C GLU A 37 -24.54 11.44 -2.55
N GLN A 38 -24.10 11.72 -3.76
CA GLN A 38 -24.95 12.27 -4.80
C GLN A 38 -25.74 11.17 -5.54
N LYS A 39 -27.01 11.46 -5.82
CA LYS A 39 -27.84 10.59 -6.66
C LYS A 39 -27.67 10.89 -8.15
N ASP A 40 -27.41 12.16 -8.46
CA ASP A 40 -27.23 12.66 -9.82
C ASP A 40 -25.77 13.12 -9.98
N TYR A 41 -24.85 12.13 -9.95
CA TYR A 41 -23.42 12.38 -10.04
C TYR A 41 -22.99 12.48 -11.50
N SER A 42 -22.22 13.52 -11.81
CA SER A 42 -21.47 13.65 -13.04
C SER A 42 -20.13 14.34 -12.76
N PHE A 43 -19.15 14.08 -13.57
CA PHE A 43 -17.80 14.64 -13.40
C PHE A 43 -17.10 14.75 -14.74
N GLU A 44 -16.40 15.86 -14.94
CA GLU A 44 -15.49 16.10 -16.05
C GLU A 44 -14.14 16.52 -15.49
N GLY A 45 -13.13 15.67 -15.67
CA GLY A 45 -11.79 15.88 -15.17
C GLY A 45 -10.73 15.80 -16.26
N ASN A 46 -9.47 15.93 -15.86
CA ASN A 46 -8.36 15.95 -16.82
C ASN A 46 -7.95 14.57 -17.34
N GLY A 47 -8.22 13.52 -16.59
CA GLY A 47 -7.80 12.15 -16.92
C GLY A 47 -8.95 11.16 -17.08
N TRP A 48 -10.15 11.53 -16.64
CA TRP A 48 -11.34 10.70 -16.71
C TRP A 48 -12.61 11.54 -16.58
N SER A 49 -13.73 11.00 -17.02
CA SER A 49 -15.02 11.65 -16.89
C SER A 49 -16.12 10.63 -16.59
N VAL A 50 -17.18 11.10 -15.95
CA VAL A 50 -18.44 10.37 -15.78
C VAL A 50 -19.53 11.23 -16.39
N PRO A 51 -19.86 11.01 -17.68
CA PRO A 51 -20.93 11.75 -18.33
C PRO A 51 -22.23 11.35 -17.66
N GLY A 52 -22.95 12.32 -17.16
CA GLY A 52 -24.07 11.98 -16.31
C GLY A 52 -25.35 12.70 -16.64
N PRO A 53 -26.31 12.64 -15.72
CA PRO A 53 -26.17 12.21 -14.30
C PRO A 53 -26.32 10.69 -14.08
N HIS A 54 -25.59 10.15 -13.10
CA HIS A 54 -25.64 8.75 -12.69
C HIS A 54 -25.79 8.59 -11.19
N ASN A 55 -26.59 7.60 -10.78
CA ASN A 55 -26.61 7.16 -9.38
C ASN A 55 -25.60 6.04 -9.19
N ILE A 56 -24.40 6.39 -8.72
CA ILE A 56 -23.32 5.43 -8.51
C ILE A 56 -23.67 4.51 -7.32
N LEU A 57 -23.69 3.22 -7.56
CA LEU A 57 -24.04 2.20 -6.56
C LEU A 57 -22.85 1.27 -6.27
N PRO A 58 -22.80 0.68 -5.06
CA PRO A 58 -23.72 0.81 -3.94
C PRO A 58 -23.56 2.12 -3.16
N LYS A 59 -24.61 2.57 -2.52
CA LYS A 59 -24.56 3.68 -1.57
C LYS A 59 -24.10 3.17 -0.20
N PRO A 60 -23.43 4.01 0.61
CA PRO A 60 -23.10 3.66 1.99
C PRO A 60 -24.35 3.32 2.81
N TYR A 61 -24.20 2.40 3.75
CA TYR A 61 -25.24 2.11 4.73
C TYR A 61 -25.29 3.23 5.78
N GLY A 62 -26.40 3.93 5.87
CA GLY A 62 -26.56 5.06 6.79
C GLY A 62 -26.19 6.41 6.17
N LYS A 63 -25.84 7.37 7.03
CA LYS A 63 -25.45 8.73 6.62
C LYS A 63 -23.93 8.84 6.46
N GLY A 64 -23.52 9.63 5.47
CA GLY A 64 -22.11 9.90 5.21
C GLY A 64 -21.45 8.84 4.34
N HIS A 65 -20.17 8.66 4.51
CA HIS A 65 -19.35 7.72 3.73
C HIS A 65 -18.47 6.84 4.64
N PRO A 66 -17.98 5.68 4.16
CA PRO A 66 -17.01 4.87 4.90
C PRO A 66 -15.70 5.64 5.13
N PRO A 67 -14.92 5.30 6.18
CA PRO A 67 -13.58 5.84 6.33
C PRO A 67 -12.72 5.61 5.08
N ILE A 68 -12.07 6.67 4.63
CA ILE A 68 -11.22 6.63 3.44
C ILE A 68 -9.79 6.33 3.83
N TRP A 69 -9.13 5.48 3.05
CA TRP A 69 -7.75 5.06 3.26
C TRP A 69 -6.97 5.10 1.95
N VAL A 70 -5.68 5.37 2.05
CA VAL A 70 -4.77 5.31 0.91
C VAL A 70 -3.59 4.39 1.16
N ALA A 71 -3.18 3.66 0.13
CA ALA A 71 -1.97 2.85 0.16
C ALA A 71 -0.72 3.76 0.12
N CYS A 72 0.13 3.65 1.14
CA CYS A 72 1.33 4.46 1.35
C CYS A 72 2.58 3.59 1.26
N GLY A 73 3.57 4.02 0.48
CA GLY A 73 4.84 3.32 0.32
C GLY A 73 6.07 4.09 0.83
N ASN A 74 5.95 5.39 1.09
CA ASN A 74 7.06 6.25 1.52
C ASN A 74 6.57 7.37 2.45
N PRO A 75 7.46 8.05 3.20
CA PRO A 75 7.07 9.11 4.14
C PRO A 75 6.22 10.22 3.55
N GLU A 76 6.50 10.64 2.30
CA GLU A 76 5.74 11.69 1.62
C GLU A 76 4.27 11.29 1.42
N THR A 77 4.00 10.03 1.11
CA THR A 77 2.62 9.53 0.93
C THR A 77 1.90 9.43 2.27
N PHE A 78 2.61 9.10 3.34
CA PHE A 78 2.07 9.14 4.70
C PHE A 78 1.70 10.57 5.11
N ALA A 79 2.61 11.53 4.93
CA ALA A 79 2.33 12.95 5.20
C ALA A 79 1.15 13.46 4.36
N LYS A 80 1.09 13.07 3.07
CA LYS A 80 -0.04 13.43 2.21
C LYS A 80 -1.37 12.85 2.70
N ALA A 81 -1.38 11.58 3.15
CA ALA A 81 -2.59 10.99 3.72
C ALA A 81 -3.10 11.78 4.93
N GLY A 82 -2.20 12.11 5.86
CA GLY A 82 -2.51 12.94 7.02
C GLY A 82 -3.04 14.31 6.63
N SER A 83 -2.37 15.00 5.69
CA SER A 83 -2.78 16.35 5.23
C SER A 83 -4.13 16.39 4.52
N LEU A 84 -4.60 15.26 4.01
CA LEU A 84 -5.91 15.11 3.37
C LEU A 84 -6.98 14.53 4.32
N GLY A 85 -6.65 14.32 5.58
CA GLY A 85 -7.57 13.77 6.58
C GLY A 85 -8.00 12.33 6.32
N ILE A 86 -7.21 11.54 5.59
CA ILE A 86 -7.51 10.13 5.27
C ILE A 86 -6.53 9.19 5.94
N GLY A 87 -6.96 7.94 6.19
CA GLY A 87 -6.12 6.93 6.81
C GLY A 87 -5.00 6.43 5.89
N ALA A 88 -3.88 6.04 6.48
CA ALA A 88 -2.76 5.44 5.76
C ALA A 88 -2.73 3.91 5.95
N ILE A 89 -2.60 3.17 4.83
CA ILE A 89 -2.40 1.72 4.84
C ILE A 89 -1.08 1.42 4.16
N ALA A 90 -0.22 0.61 4.78
CA ALA A 90 1.04 0.20 4.18
C ALA A 90 1.35 -1.28 4.37
N PHE A 91 1.99 -1.86 3.35
CA PHE A 91 2.79 -3.05 3.54
C PHE A 91 4.15 -2.65 4.10
N ASN A 92 4.58 -3.32 5.14
CA ASN A 92 5.92 -3.13 5.66
C ASN A 92 6.87 -4.17 5.05
N PHE A 93 7.81 -3.67 4.26
CA PHE A 93 8.92 -4.42 3.68
C PHE A 93 10.27 -3.95 4.24
N GLU A 94 10.26 -3.22 5.34
CA GLU A 94 11.43 -2.69 6.02
C GLU A 94 11.42 -3.14 7.48
N PRO A 95 12.57 -3.04 8.17
CA PRO A 95 12.61 -3.27 9.61
C PRO A 95 11.57 -2.45 10.36
N ILE A 96 10.90 -3.07 11.32
CA ILE A 96 9.79 -2.44 12.03
C ILE A 96 10.19 -1.09 12.69
N HIS A 97 11.43 -0.98 13.15
CA HIS A 97 11.94 0.27 13.74
C HIS A 97 12.06 1.44 12.75
N ASN A 98 12.10 1.17 11.44
CA ASN A 98 12.12 2.21 10.40
C ASN A 98 10.75 2.87 10.19
N LEU A 99 9.69 2.29 10.76
CA LEU A 99 8.33 2.81 10.61
C LEU A 99 8.10 4.12 11.35
N LYS A 100 8.90 4.41 12.38
CA LYS A 100 8.75 5.59 13.23
C LYS A 100 8.64 6.88 12.43
N GLY A 101 9.57 7.12 11.51
CA GLY A 101 9.58 8.35 10.71
C GLY A 101 8.34 8.49 9.81
N ARG A 102 7.78 7.39 9.32
CA ARG A 102 6.53 7.40 8.53
C ARG A 102 5.32 7.74 9.40
N LEU A 103 5.27 7.15 10.61
CA LEU A 103 4.20 7.44 11.58
C LEU A 103 4.23 8.88 12.06
N GLU A 104 5.42 9.41 12.33
CA GLU A 104 5.62 10.80 12.73
C GLU A 104 5.18 11.76 11.61
N ALA A 105 5.60 11.53 10.37
CA ALA A 105 5.18 12.33 9.22
C ALA A 105 3.66 12.32 9.01
N TYR A 106 3.02 11.16 9.20
CA TYR A 106 1.56 11.07 9.14
C TYR A 106 0.89 11.88 10.25
N LYS A 107 1.32 11.68 11.50
CA LYS A 107 0.72 12.32 12.68
C LYS A 107 0.85 13.84 12.63
N GLU A 108 2.04 14.34 12.32
CA GLU A 108 2.28 15.78 12.15
C GLU A 108 1.34 16.42 11.12
N ALA A 109 1.20 15.76 9.96
CA ALA A 109 0.30 16.24 8.91
C ALA A 109 -1.18 16.11 9.28
N ALA A 110 -1.56 15.05 10.02
CA ALA A 110 -2.94 14.81 10.46
C ALA A 110 -3.39 15.72 11.60
N ASP A 111 -2.46 16.24 12.40
CA ASP A 111 -2.75 17.23 13.45
C ASP A 111 -3.15 18.60 12.86
N SER A 112 -2.74 18.88 11.61
CA SER A 112 -3.06 20.13 10.92
C SER A 112 -3.34 19.86 9.44
N PRO A 113 -4.44 19.16 9.11
CA PRO A 113 -4.75 18.80 7.73
C PRO A 113 -4.99 20.07 6.89
N THR A 114 -4.48 20.05 5.67
CA THR A 114 -4.71 21.14 4.70
C THR A 114 -6.07 21.04 4.03
N GLU A 115 -6.62 19.84 3.99
CA GLU A 115 -7.92 19.51 3.43
C GLU A 115 -8.49 18.29 4.15
N ILE A 116 -9.79 18.22 4.33
CA ILE A 116 -10.46 16.99 4.77
C ILE A 116 -11.28 16.45 3.61
N ILE A 117 -10.84 15.32 3.06
CA ILE A 117 -11.59 14.65 2.00
C ILE A 117 -12.81 13.97 2.60
N GLY A 118 -13.99 14.38 2.13
CA GLY A 118 -15.26 13.90 2.64
C GLY A 118 -15.76 14.69 3.86
N GLN A 119 -16.50 14.02 4.75
CA GLN A 119 -17.22 14.65 5.84
C GLN A 119 -16.47 14.63 7.19
N PHE A 120 -15.46 13.79 7.32
CA PHE A 120 -14.71 13.63 8.57
C PHE A 120 -13.30 13.12 8.34
N GLN A 121 -12.43 13.41 9.29
CA GLN A 121 -11.05 12.94 9.29
C GLN A 121 -10.97 11.48 9.75
N ASN A 122 -10.27 10.64 8.97
CA ASN A 122 -9.87 9.30 9.37
C ASN A 122 -8.41 9.33 9.86
N ASN A 123 -8.22 9.58 11.14
CA ASN A 123 -6.88 9.68 11.75
C ASN A 123 -6.38 8.31 12.22
N ASN A 124 -6.20 7.39 11.27
CA ASN A 124 -5.74 6.04 11.56
C ASN A 124 -4.63 5.61 10.61
N VAL A 125 -3.72 4.78 11.13
CA VAL A 125 -2.67 4.12 10.35
C VAL A 125 -2.79 2.61 10.55
N MET A 126 -2.73 1.86 9.46
CA MET A 126 -2.66 0.40 9.46
C MET A 126 -1.43 -0.04 8.67
N MET A 127 -0.63 -0.88 9.29
CA MET A 127 0.53 -1.50 8.62
C MET A 127 0.47 -3.01 8.81
N THR A 128 0.95 -3.72 7.79
CA THR A 128 1.10 -5.18 7.85
C THR A 128 2.58 -5.53 7.99
N ASN A 129 2.87 -6.51 8.80
CA ASN A 129 4.19 -7.13 8.88
C ASN A 129 4.05 -8.64 8.81
N GLY A 130 5.09 -9.32 8.30
CA GLY A 130 5.15 -10.77 8.34
C GLY A 130 5.42 -11.26 9.76
N VAL A 131 4.53 -12.10 10.29
CA VAL A 131 4.70 -12.70 11.63
C VAL A 131 4.47 -14.20 11.52
N ILE A 132 5.42 -14.98 12.03
CA ILE A 132 5.28 -16.42 12.22
C ILE A 132 5.61 -16.75 13.67
N CYS A 133 4.58 -17.01 14.46
CA CYS A 133 4.68 -17.27 15.88
C CYS A 133 4.09 -18.65 16.20
N LEU A 134 4.92 -19.58 16.64
CA LEU A 134 4.52 -20.92 17.04
C LEU A 134 5.23 -21.31 18.35
N GLU A 135 4.63 -22.17 19.16
CA GLU A 135 5.29 -22.75 20.35
C GLU A 135 6.60 -23.46 19.98
N ASP A 136 6.62 -24.14 18.83
CA ASP A 136 7.80 -24.77 18.28
C ASP A 136 8.57 -23.76 17.39
N ARG A 137 9.65 -23.23 17.95
CA ARG A 137 10.56 -22.29 17.28
C ARG A 137 11.12 -22.82 15.95
N GLU A 138 11.56 -24.09 15.94
CA GLU A 138 12.16 -24.66 14.73
C GLU A 138 11.12 -24.80 13.62
N ARG A 139 9.90 -25.15 13.97
CA ARG A 139 8.79 -25.20 13.03
C ARG A 139 8.42 -23.82 12.50
N ALA A 140 8.44 -22.78 13.34
CA ALA A 140 8.23 -21.40 12.91
C ALA A 140 9.28 -21.00 11.86
N ARG A 141 10.53 -21.33 12.10
CA ARG A 141 11.67 -21.04 11.19
C ARG A 141 11.58 -21.79 9.86
N GLU A 142 11.20 -23.06 9.88
CA GLU A 142 10.96 -23.84 8.67
C GLU A 142 9.90 -23.20 7.78
N ILE A 143 8.79 -22.77 8.38
CA ILE A 143 7.70 -22.09 7.67
C ILE A 143 8.19 -20.73 7.12
N ALA A 144 8.95 -19.97 7.89
CA ALA A 144 9.52 -18.69 7.44
C ALA A 144 10.40 -18.86 6.21
N LYS A 145 11.29 -19.85 6.22
CA LYS A 145 12.15 -20.16 5.04
C LYS A 145 11.33 -20.56 3.82
N ALA A 146 10.29 -21.38 4.01
CA ALA A 146 9.41 -21.76 2.91
C ALA A 146 8.65 -20.56 2.34
N GLN A 147 8.25 -19.60 3.17
CA GLN A 147 7.58 -18.38 2.73
C GLN A 147 8.52 -17.36 2.08
N GLY A 148 9.81 -17.37 2.39
CA GLY A 148 10.81 -16.56 1.71
C GLY A 148 10.86 -16.80 0.19
N ARG A 149 10.39 -17.96 -0.25
CA ARG A 149 10.16 -18.31 -1.67
C ARG A 149 8.76 -17.94 -2.18
N GLY A 150 7.93 -17.32 -1.36
CA GLY A 150 6.51 -17.10 -1.58
C GLY A 150 6.19 -15.82 -2.35
N TYR A 151 5.24 -15.08 -1.82
CA TYR A 151 4.55 -13.97 -2.50
C TYR A 151 5.49 -12.89 -3.06
N LEU A 152 6.46 -12.40 -2.27
CA LEU A 152 7.37 -11.34 -2.72
C LEU A 152 8.25 -11.78 -3.89
N VAL A 153 8.84 -12.97 -3.78
CA VAL A 153 9.69 -13.53 -4.83
C VAL A 153 8.89 -13.79 -6.10
N THR A 154 7.68 -14.34 -5.95
CA THR A 154 6.78 -14.58 -7.08
C THR A 154 6.35 -13.28 -7.74
N MET A 155 6.00 -12.26 -6.94
CA MET A 155 5.65 -10.94 -7.47
C MET A 155 6.81 -10.29 -8.22
N VAL A 156 7.99 -10.25 -7.61
CA VAL A 156 9.17 -9.64 -8.24
C VAL A 156 9.47 -10.31 -9.57
N ASN A 157 9.44 -11.64 -9.63
CA ASN A 157 9.66 -12.36 -10.89
C ASN A 157 8.58 -12.10 -11.92
N LEU A 158 7.31 -12.15 -11.51
CA LEU A 158 6.18 -11.88 -12.40
C LEU A 158 6.28 -10.48 -13.01
N TYR A 159 6.60 -9.50 -12.21
CA TYR A 159 6.75 -8.12 -12.67
C TYR A 159 7.98 -7.95 -13.56
N HIS A 160 9.09 -8.55 -13.21
CA HIS A 160 10.32 -8.46 -14.00
C HIS A 160 10.16 -9.03 -15.40
N ASP A 161 9.52 -10.19 -15.53
CA ASP A 161 9.46 -10.94 -16.79
C ASP A 161 8.30 -10.48 -17.69
N THR A 162 7.27 -9.89 -17.12
CA THR A 162 6.01 -9.64 -17.82
C THR A 162 5.63 -8.17 -17.98
N MET A 163 6.22 -7.25 -17.20
CA MET A 163 5.90 -5.84 -17.33
C MET A 163 6.55 -5.21 -18.57
N PRO A 164 5.77 -4.55 -19.43
CA PRO A 164 6.34 -3.73 -20.48
C PRO A 164 7.16 -2.60 -19.86
N LYS A 165 8.32 -2.30 -20.47
CA LYS A 165 9.11 -1.13 -20.06
C LYS A 165 8.28 0.12 -20.29
N SER A 166 8.15 0.94 -19.26
CA SER A 166 7.41 2.19 -19.38
C SER A 166 8.07 3.12 -20.40
N PRO A 167 7.30 3.67 -21.36
CA PRO A 167 7.82 4.62 -22.34
C PRO A 167 8.37 5.93 -21.72
N ASP A 168 7.91 6.31 -20.53
CA ASP A 168 8.37 7.51 -19.81
C ASP A 168 9.63 7.27 -18.98
N GLY A 169 10.24 6.08 -19.09
CA GLY A 169 11.49 5.75 -18.43
C GLY A 169 11.38 5.48 -16.94
N ILE A 170 10.18 5.49 -16.36
CA ILE A 170 9.96 5.08 -14.98
C ILE A 170 10.12 3.58 -14.91
N THR A 171 11.20 3.15 -14.26
CA THR A 171 11.43 1.73 -13.99
C THR A 171 10.94 1.39 -12.59
N TRP A 172 10.24 0.28 -12.48
CA TRP A 172 9.94 -0.29 -11.19
C TRP A 172 11.21 -0.87 -10.57
N PRO A 173 11.37 -0.83 -9.24
CA PRO A 173 12.50 -1.49 -8.60
C PRO A 173 12.40 -3.00 -8.84
N HIS A 174 13.21 -3.50 -9.75
CA HIS A 174 13.24 -4.92 -10.11
C HIS A 174 14.51 -5.55 -9.57
N ALA A 175 14.35 -6.67 -8.87
CA ALA A 175 15.43 -7.62 -8.71
C ALA A 175 15.47 -8.53 -9.96
N PRO A 176 16.63 -8.80 -10.55
CA PRO A 176 16.71 -9.77 -11.64
C PRO A 176 16.19 -11.14 -11.21
N ALA A 177 15.56 -11.88 -12.13
CA ALA A 177 15.05 -13.23 -11.87
C ALA A 177 16.17 -14.19 -11.37
N SER A 178 17.44 -13.90 -11.72
CA SER A 178 18.62 -14.58 -11.18
C SER A 178 18.87 -14.40 -9.69
N THR A 179 18.14 -13.51 -9.02
CA THR A 179 18.21 -13.29 -7.57
C THR A 179 17.19 -14.12 -6.77
N LEU A 180 16.65 -15.19 -7.37
CA LEU A 180 15.97 -16.26 -6.65
C LEU A 180 16.96 -16.99 -5.74
N ILE A 181 17.26 -16.37 -4.61
CA ILE A 181 18.15 -16.91 -3.59
C ILE A 181 17.34 -17.92 -2.77
N GLU A 182 17.85 -19.13 -2.63
CA GLU A 182 17.35 -20.02 -1.60
C GLU A 182 17.75 -19.44 -0.23
N TRP A 183 16.78 -19.22 0.63
CA TRP A 183 17.04 -18.71 1.96
C TRP A 183 17.75 -19.77 2.79
N THR A 184 18.96 -19.46 3.24
CA THR A 184 19.68 -20.27 4.21
C THR A 184 19.25 -19.88 5.63
N ASP A 185 19.66 -20.68 6.63
CA ASP A 185 19.41 -20.34 8.03
C ASP A 185 20.04 -19.00 8.42
N GLU A 186 21.26 -18.75 7.97
CA GLU A 186 21.96 -17.50 8.24
C GLU A 186 21.26 -16.28 7.63
N MET A 187 20.70 -16.42 6.44
CA MET A 187 19.93 -15.34 5.81
C MET A 187 18.63 -15.08 6.57
N LEU A 188 17.95 -16.13 7.03
CA LEU A 188 16.76 -15.98 7.85
C LEU A 188 17.08 -15.27 9.17
N ASP A 189 18.16 -15.66 9.84
CA ASP A 189 18.63 -15.02 11.07
C ASP A 189 18.87 -13.53 10.85
N GLN A 190 19.59 -13.16 9.79
CA GLN A 190 19.83 -11.75 9.44
C GLN A 190 18.53 -10.98 9.20
N ILE A 191 17.54 -11.57 8.56
CA ILE A 191 16.25 -10.94 8.29
C ILE A 191 15.42 -10.75 9.57
N ILE A 192 15.45 -11.74 10.48
CA ILE A 192 14.80 -11.65 11.79
C ILE A 192 15.49 -10.61 12.65
N GLU A 193 16.81 -10.67 12.79
CA GLU A 193 17.61 -9.72 13.57
C GLU A 193 17.46 -8.28 13.07
N ALA A 194 17.38 -8.11 11.76
CA ALA A 194 17.16 -6.81 11.16
C ALA A 194 15.70 -6.31 11.28
N GLY A 195 14.76 -7.14 11.75
CA GLY A 195 13.36 -6.75 11.95
C GLY A 195 12.49 -6.71 10.70
N TYR A 196 12.91 -7.36 9.60
CA TYR A 196 12.08 -7.48 8.39
C TYR A 196 10.94 -8.50 8.54
N MET A 197 11.11 -9.46 9.41
CA MET A 197 10.14 -10.50 9.72
C MET A 197 10.20 -10.80 11.22
N LEU A 198 9.04 -10.95 11.83
CA LEU A 198 8.92 -11.43 13.21
C LEU A 198 8.74 -12.95 13.17
N CYS A 199 9.67 -13.70 13.74
CA CYS A 199 9.64 -15.15 13.67
C CYS A 199 10.25 -15.79 14.92
N GLY A 200 9.56 -16.80 15.45
CA GLY A 200 10.02 -17.55 16.59
C GLY A 200 8.89 -18.09 17.43
N ASN A 201 9.20 -18.39 18.70
CA ASN A 201 8.19 -18.70 19.70
C ASN A 201 7.53 -17.40 20.25
N PRO A 202 6.48 -17.49 21.09
CA PRO A 202 5.78 -16.31 21.62
C PRO A 202 6.67 -15.33 22.38
N GLU A 203 7.67 -15.83 23.11
CA GLU A 203 8.62 -14.99 23.86
C GLU A 203 9.53 -14.21 22.92
N GLU A 204 10.14 -14.88 21.95
CA GLU A 204 11.00 -14.28 20.94
C GLU A 204 10.25 -13.23 20.07
N VAL A 205 9.02 -13.55 19.66
CA VAL A 205 8.21 -12.61 18.86
C VAL A 205 7.80 -11.39 19.68
N SER A 206 7.53 -11.55 20.98
CA SER A 206 7.23 -10.43 21.86
C SER A 206 8.43 -9.49 22.07
N GLU A 207 9.64 -10.03 22.09
CA GLU A 207 10.86 -9.24 22.19
C GLU A 207 11.20 -8.48 20.90
N GLN A 208 10.75 -9.01 19.76
CA GLN A 208 10.94 -8.39 18.44
C GLN A 208 9.96 -7.23 18.15
N LEU A 209 8.85 -7.16 18.90
CA LEU A 209 7.84 -6.10 18.77
C LEU A 209 8.21 -4.83 19.54
#